data_7e0686ba5f0da0f1439f73aa030f3df0
#
_entry.id   7e0686ba5f0da0f1439f73aa030f3df0
#
_cell.length_a   1.000
_cell.length_b   1.000
_cell.length_c   1.000
_cell.angle_alpha   90.00
_cell.angle_beta   90.00
_cell.angle_gamma   90.00
#
_symmetry.space_group_name_H-M   'P 1'
#
loop_
_entity.id
_entity.type
_entity.pdbx_description
1 polymer ?
#
loop_
_entity_poly.entity_id
_entity_poly.type
_entity_poly.pdbx_seq_one_letter_code
_entity_poly.pdbx_strand_id
1 'polypeptide(L)'
;VIKKMLTFSLGNKFAIFLMVVLVILGGVYSSAKLKLELLPDAENPVISVQTTMPGATPQTTQDEISSKIDNQVRSLAYVKSVETQSIQNASIVTVEYNNGTDMDKAEEVLKKEIDKLDFKDGVSEPELTRNSMDAFPIVAYSFTNKNDDLKTTTKEINDQLIPKLQTVDGVQNAQLNGQTTRQVTLKFKQNKLDEAGLTADDVENYIKTATRETPLGLFQFGKNEKSLVVDGQFKSVKALKDLEIPLTISGQSQSGSSDDQSGSEMSSTGDNASSSSSQSQMSNQSQASNGEMPSVPLSELATITVGDERESISKTNGKDAVNVQIMKAQDANTVQVAKEAQNKIDEFVKNNDDIKATKTMDTAKPIEDSLYTMVEKAALGTIVAIIVILLFLRNIRTTAISIVSIPLSILIALIALKLSDVSLNILTLGALTIAISRVIDDSIVVVENIYRRLSDPKEELSGNNLVISATREVFKPILSSTIVTIIVFLPLAFVSGSVGEMFRPFALAIAFSLLASLLVSITVVPALASTFFKKGIKLKRNSQRQNDRGLGVVSKSYRKILNWSLNHKWI
;
A
#
# COMPACT_ATOMS: atom_id res chain seq x y z
N VAL A 1 -27.72 -32.87 9.70
CA VAL A 1 -26.98 -32.21 8.61
C VAL A 1 -25.89 -33.14 8.07
N ILE A 2 -24.96 -33.64 8.86
CA ILE A 2 -23.78 -34.44 8.45
C ILE A 2 -24.18 -35.72 7.72
N LYS A 3 -25.14 -36.48 8.25
CA LYS A 3 -25.60 -37.70 7.57
C LYS A 3 -26.12 -37.39 6.16
N LYS A 4 -26.85 -36.28 5.97
CA LYS A 4 -27.33 -35.84 4.65
C LYS A 4 -26.17 -35.46 3.72
N MET A 5 -25.17 -34.72 4.22
CA MET A 5 -23.98 -34.36 3.43
C MET A 5 -23.16 -35.57 2.99
N LEU A 6 -22.89 -36.52 3.91
CA LEU A 6 -22.19 -37.77 3.59
C LEU A 6 -22.99 -38.64 2.60
N THR A 7 -24.31 -38.78 2.79
CA THR A 7 -25.14 -39.54 1.87
C THR A 7 -25.17 -38.91 0.50
N PHE A 8 -25.25 -37.57 0.40
CA PHE A 8 -25.15 -36.83 -0.86
C PHE A 8 -23.79 -37.03 -1.52
N SER A 9 -22.70 -36.86 -0.77
CA SER A 9 -21.33 -37.01 -1.28
C SER A 9 -21.06 -38.41 -1.82
N LEU A 10 -21.50 -39.45 -1.13
CA LEU A 10 -21.29 -40.84 -1.53
C LEU A 10 -22.28 -41.30 -2.63
N GLY A 11 -23.49 -40.73 -2.69
CA GLY A 11 -24.49 -41.00 -3.72
C GLY A 11 -24.15 -40.35 -5.06
N ASN A 12 -23.61 -39.13 -5.04
CA ASN A 12 -23.36 -38.30 -6.23
C ASN A 12 -21.85 -38.10 -6.47
N LYS A 13 -21.10 -39.19 -6.70
CA LYS A 13 -19.64 -39.14 -6.90
C LYS A 13 -19.20 -38.26 -8.06
N PHE A 14 -20.00 -38.20 -9.13
CA PHE A 14 -19.76 -37.33 -10.28
C PHE A 14 -19.85 -35.84 -9.89
N ALA A 15 -20.87 -35.47 -9.08
CA ALA A 15 -21.00 -34.12 -8.58
C ALA A 15 -19.82 -33.70 -7.69
N ILE A 16 -19.30 -34.61 -6.83
CA ILE A 16 -18.11 -34.36 -6.04
C ILE A 16 -16.88 -34.21 -6.93
N PHE A 17 -16.69 -35.05 -7.95
CA PHE A 17 -15.61 -34.89 -8.92
C PHE A 17 -15.68 -33.54 -9.64
N LEU A 18 -16.85 -33.14 -10.11
CA LEU A 18 -17.05 -31.84 -10.75
C LEU A 18 -16.73 -30.67 -9.78
N MET A 19 -17.18 -30.78 -8.52
CA MET A 19 -16.86 -29.80 -7.48
C MET A 19 -15.36 -29.70 -7.25
N VAL A 20 -14.64 -30.83 -7.18
CA VAL A 20 -13.17 -30.83 -7.04
C VAL A 20 -12.50 -30.13 -8.22
N VAL A 21 -12.95 -30.39 -9.45
CA VAL A 21 -12.42 -29.71 -10.64
C VAL A 21 -12.69 -28.20 -10.58
N LEU A 22 -13.89 -27.79 -10.19
CA LEU A 22 -14.23 -26.36 -10.02
C LEU A 22 -13.38 -25.70 -8.94
N VAL A 23 -13.14 -26.38 -7.83
CA VAL A 23 -12.26 -25.88 -6.76
C VAL A 23 -10.83 -25.75 -7.25
N ILE A 24 -10.32 -26.70 -8.03
CA ILE A 24 -8.97 -26.61 -8.60
C ILE A 24 -8.88 -25.41 -9.55
N LEU A 25 -9.82 -25.27 -10.49
CA LEU A 25 -9.83 -24.16 -11.44
C LEU A 25 -10.00 -22.80 -10.72
N GLY A 26 -10.96 -22.72 -9.81
CA GLY A 26 -11.21 -21.50 -9.02
C GLY A 26 -10.04 -21.15 -8.07
N GLY A 27 -9.43 -22.15 -7.45
CA GLY A 27 -8.28 -21.97 -6.56
C GLY A 27 -7.03 -21.52 -7.30
N VAL A 28 -6.74 -22.12 -8.46
CA VAL A 28 -5.63 -21.69 -9.32
C VAL A 28 -5.86 -20.26 -9.84
N TYR A 29 -7.07 -19.97 -10.29
CA TYR A 29 -7.45 -18.61 -10.69
C TYR A 29 -7.29 -17.61 -9.53
N SER A 30 -7.79 -17.95 -8.34
CA SER A 30 -7.68 -17.10 -7.15
C SER A 30 -6.23 -16.89 -6.75
N SER A 31 -5.39 -17.94 -6.77
CA SER A 31 -3.96 -17.81 -6.43
C SER A 31 -3.20 -16.88 -7.39
N ALA A 32 -3.56 -16.89 -8.69
CA ALA A 32 -2.94 -16.02 -9.68
C ALA A 32 -3.42 -14.56 -9.60
N LYS A 33 -4.58 -14.32 -8.97
CA LYS A 33 -5.21 -12.99 -8.88
C LYS A 33 -5.21 -12.42 -7.45
N LEU A 34 -4.67 -13.12 -6.47
CA LEU A 34 -4.46 -12.58 -5.14
C LEU A 34 -3.30 -11.58 -5.17
N LYS A 35 -3.49 -10.45 -4.50
CA LYS A 35 -2.43 -9.45 -4.30
C LYS A 35 -1.32 -10.05 -3.47
N LEU A 36 -0.07 -9.83 -3.87
CA LEU A 36 1.12 -10.22 -3.13
C LEU A 36 1.75 -8.97 -2.53
N GLU A 37 1.78 -8.90 -1.21
CA GLU A 37 2.23 -7.74 -0.46
C GLU A 37 3.21 -8.17 0.64
N LEU A 38 4.02 -7.23 1.11
CA LEU A 38 4.94 -7.51 2.22
C LEU A 38 4.17 -7.64 3.53
N LEU A 39 3.33 -6.65 3.82
CA LEU A 39 2.46 -6.58 4.98
C LEU A 39 1.02 -6.44 4.51
N PRO A 40 0.03 -6.78 5.34
CA PRO A 40 -1.36 -6.49 5.02
C PRO A 40 -1.56 -5.00 4.83
N ASP A 41 -2.49 -4.61 3.96
CA ASP A 41 -2.99 -3.25 3.89
C ASP A 41 -3.57 -2.87 5.26
N ALA A 42 -2.75 -2.24 6.07
CA ALA A 42 -3.21 -1.58 7.27
C ALA A 42 -3.42 -0.11 6.89
N GLU A 43 -4.65 0.23 6.58
CA GLU A 43 -5.03 1.63 6.43
C GLU A 43 -4.78 2.32 7.77
N ASN A 44 -3.68 3.06 7.85
CA ASN A 44 -3.48 3.97 8.97
C ASN A 44 -4.43 5.15 8.71
N PRO A 45 -5.48 5.34 9.52
CA PRO A 45 -6.48 6.37 9.27
C PRO A 45 -5.94 7.76 9.60
N VAL A 46 -4.80 8.12 9.00
CA VAL A 46 -4.06 9.36 9.24
C VAL A 46 -3.73 10.03 7.92
N ILE A 47 -4.08 11.32 7.82
CA ILE A 47 -3.67 12.19 6.73
C ILE A 47 -2.80 13.31 7.32
N SER A 48 -1.62 13.51 6.75
CA SER A 48 -0.73 14.62 7.09
C SER A 48 -0.88 15.72 6.04
N VAL A 49 -1.05 16.95 6.51
CA VAL A 49 -1.11 18.16 5.70
C VAL A 49 0.16 18.94 5.95
N GLN A 50 1.00 19.06 4.94
CA GLN A 50 2.25 19.80 5.01
C GLN A 50 2.12 21.11 4.23
N THR A 51 2.52 22.22 4.85
CA THR A 51 2.48 23.54 4.24
C THR A 51 3.75 24.29 4.59
N THR A 52 4.36 24.96 3.63
CA THR A 52 5.60 25.73 3.87
C THR A 52 5.35 27.22 3.76
N MET A 53 6.10 28.00 4.58
CA MET A 53 6.14 29.45 4.56
C MET A 53 7.59 29.92 4.79
N PRO A 54 8.36 30.11 3.71
CA PRO A 54 9.76 30.50 3.81
C PRO A 54 9.95 31.79 4.63
N GLY A 55 10.93 31.80 5.53
CA GLY A 55 11.22 32.93 6.41
C GLY A 55 10.37 33.03 7.67
N ALA A 56 9.35 32.16 7.83
CA ALA A 56 8.49 32.19 9.00
C ALA A 56 9.14 31.58 10.25
N THR A 57 8.93 32.21 11.40
CA THR A 57 9.23 31.62 12.71
C THR A 57 8.21 30.55 13.07
N PRO A 58 8.50 29.62 14.00
CA PRO A 58 7.52 28.62 14.45
C PRO A 58 6.21 29.26 14.96
N GLN A 59 6.29 30.41 15.63
CA GLN A 59 5.12 31.14 16.11
C GLN A 59 4.28 31.67 14.94
N THR A 60 4.92 32.31 13.94
CA THR A 60 4.24 32.81 12.75
C THR A 60 3.61 31.66 11.97
N THR A 61 4.30 30.52 11.83
CA THR A 61 3.78 29.30 11.19
C THR A 61 2.55 28.77 11.93
N GLN A 62 2.59 28.81 13.27
CA GLN A 62 1.45 28.39 14.07
C GLN A 62 0.23 29.28 13.85
N ASP A 63 0.42 30.59 13.91
CA ASP A 63 -0.68 31.55 13.85
C ASP A 63 -1.29 31.66 12.45
N GLU A 64 -0.45 31.67 11.41
CA GLU A 64 -0.88 31.88 10.03
C GLU A 64 -1.30 30.59 9.30
N ILE A 65 -0.83 29.42 9.74
CA ILE A 65 -1.09 28.14 9.05
C ILE A 65 -1.73 27.11 9.97
N SER A 66 -0.98 26.64 11.00
CA SER A 66 -1.37 25.48 11.79
C SER A 66 -2.70 25.67 12.48
N SER A 67 -2.92 26.83 13.12
CA SER A 67 -4.16 27.13 13.83
C SER A 67 -5.36 27.27 12.89
N LYS A 68 -5.17 27.81 11.68
CA LYS A 68 -6.24 27.94 10.69
C LYS A 68 -6.68 26.55 10.22
N ILE A 69 -5.73 25.67 9.87
CA ILE A 69 -6.03 24.30 9.45
C ILE A 69 -6.69 23.54 10.60
N ASP A 70 -6.12 23.55 11.80
CA ASP A 70 -6.64 22.84 12.97
C ASP A 70 -8.11 23.23 13.27
N ASN A 71 -8.40 24.51 13.32
CA ASN A 71 -9.75 25.00 13.58
C ASN A 71 -10.77 24.56 12.52
N GLN A 72 -10.35 24.50 11.24
CA GLN A 72 -11.22 24.09 10.15
C GLN A 72 -11.49 22.59 10.16
N VAL A 73 -10.45 21.77 10.44
CA VAL A 73 -10.54 20.33 10.25
C VAL A 73 -10.98 19.56 11.50
N ARG A 74 -10.80 20.12 12.69
CA ARG A 74 -11.13 19.47 13.98
C ARG A 74 -12.60 19.07 14.11
N SER A 75 -13.50 19.78 13.45
CA SER A 75 -14.96 19.54 13.49
C SER A 75 -15.46 18.60 12.38
N LEU A 76 -14.59 18.11 11.51
CA LEU A 76 -14.99 17.23 10.43
C LEU A 76 -15.47 15.88 10.94
N ALA A 77 -16.40 15.28 10.21
CA ALA A 77 -16.94 13.98 10.54
C ALA A 77 -15.84 12.91 10.55
N TYR A 78 -15.90 12.01 11.54
CA TYR A 78 -14.96 10.91 11.75
C TYR A 78 -13.53 11.31 12.16
N VAL A 79 -13.22 12.59 12.32
CA VAL A 79 -11.93 13.04 12.88
C VAL A 79 -11.90 12.64 14.35
N LYS A 80 -10.83 11.94 14.74
CA LYS A 80 -10.57 11.47 16.11
C LYS A 80 -9.69 12.46 16.86
N SER A 81 -8.58 12.89 16.23
CA SER A 81 -7.66 13.87 16.80
C SER A 81 -6.96 14.66 15.68
N VAL A 82 -6.55 15.88 16.02
CA VAL A 82 -5.73 16.73 15.18
C VAL A 82 -4.49 17.11 15.99
N GLU A 83 -3.32 16.81 15.45
CA GLU A 83 -2.03 17.17 16.03
C GLU A 83 -1.33 18.16 15.08
N THR A 84 -0.80 19.25 15.63
CA THR A 84 -0.12 20.28 14.86
C THR A 84 1.34 20.42 15.30
N GLN A 85 2.24 20.45 14.35
CA GLN A 85 3.65 20.73 14.57
C GLN A 85 4.06 21.93 13.72
N SER A 86 4.38 23.03 14.40
CA SER A 86 4.86 24.28 13.78
C SER A 86 6.37 24.37 13.95
N ILE A 87 7.08 24.31 12.85
CA ILE A 87 8.54 24.45 12.79
C ILE A 87 8.93 25.68 12.00
N GLN A 88 10.21 26.03 11.99
CA GLN A 88 10.71 27.11 11.15
C GLN A 88 10.42 26.80 9.68
N ASN A 89 9.77 27.71 8.98
CA ASN A 89 9.39 27.63 7.57
C ASN A 89 8.32 26.60 7.20
N ALA A 90 7.79 25.77 8.14
CA ALA A 90 6.81 24.76 7.78
C ALA A 90 5.83 24.41 8.91
N SER A 91 4.63 24.03 8.50
CA SER A 91 3.57 23.44 9.32
C SER A 91 3.32 22.00 8.89
N ILE A 92 3.16 21.11 9.85
CA ILE A 92 2.68 19.73 9.63
C ILE A 92 1.45 19.56 10.52
N VAL A 93 0.30 19.33 9.91
CA VAL A 93 -0.95 19.04 10.61
C VAL A 93 -1.33 17.60 10.34
N THR A 94 -1.38 16.79 11.37
CA THR A 94 -1.71 15.37 11.31
C THR A 94 -3.15 15.16 11.77
N VAL A 95 -4.00 14.71 10.88
CA VAL A 95 -5.42 14.44 11.13
C VAL A 95 -5.63 12.94 11.25
N GLU A 96 -5.94 12.46 12.46
CA GLU A 96 -6.28 11.07 12.73
C GLU A 96 -7.79 10.89 12.67
N TYR A 97 -8.24 9.91 11.90
CA TYR A 97 -9.65 9.53 11.77
C TYR A 97 -9.98 8.30 12.60
N ASN A 98 -11.27 8.04 12.79
CA ASN A 98 -11.72 6.81 13.43
C ASN A 98 -11.45 5.60 12.53
N ASN A 99 -11.14 4.45 13.14
CA ASN A 99 -10.93 3.21 12.39
C ASN A 99 -12.16 2.84 11.56
N GLY A 100 -11.94 2.40 10.31
CA GLY A 100 -13.00 2.05 9.37
C GLY A 100 -13.62 3.25 8.63
N THR A 101 -13.01 4.43 8.73
CA THR A 101 -13.37 5.59 7.90
C THR A 101 -12.92 5.33 6.46
N ASP A 102 -13.79 5.63 5.50
CA ASP A 102 -13.45 5.64 4.07
C ASP A 102 -12.44 6.78 3.83
N MET A 103 -11.17 6.42 3.71
CA MET A 103 -10.07 7.39 3.63
C MET A 103 -10.06 8.16 2.32
N ASP A 104 -10.65 7.62 1.22
CA ASP A 104 -10.76 8.34 -0.04
C ASP A 104 -11.72 9.53 0.09
N LYS A 105 -12.88 9.30 0.71
CA LYS A 105 -13.83 10.38 1.00
C LYS A 105 -13.32 11.34 2.06
N ALA A 106 -12.59 10.83 3.07
CA ALA A 106 -12.01 11.66 4.11
C ALA A 106 -10.99 12.65 3.53
N GLU A 107 -10.12 12.18 2.62
CA GLU A 107 -9.14 13.04 1.94
C GLU A 107 -9.82 14.08 1.04
N GLU A 108 -10.82 13.67 0.25
CA GLU A 108 -11.58 14.59 -0.59
C GLU A 108 -12.24 15.70 0.23
N VAL A 109 -12.88 15.32 1.35
CA VAL A 109 -13.52 16.29 2.26
C VAL A 109 -12.47 17.19 2.91
N LEU A 110 -11.37 16.60 3.40
CA LEU A 110 -10.27 17.34 4.02
C LEU A 110 -9.69 18.38 3.06
N LYS A 111 -9.36 17.95 1.83
CA LYS A 111 -8.85 18.84 0.78
C LYS A 111 -9.82 20.00 0.51
N LYS A 112 -11.08 19.68 0.29
CA LYS A 112 -12.11 20.69 0.03
C LYS A 112 -12.27 21.71 1.17
N GLU A 113 -12.07 21.29 2.42
CA GLU A 113 -12.14 22.20 3.57
C GLU A 113 -10.88 23.05 3.72
N ILE A 114 -9.71 22.49 3.39
CA ILE A 114 -8.44 23.22 3.37
C ILE A 114 -8.41 24.24 2.22
N ASP A 115 -8.93 23.89 1.05
CA ASP A 115 -8.99 24.77 -0.11
C ASP A 115 -9.88 26.02 0.11
N LYS A 116 -10.72 26.03 1.17
CA LYS A 116 -11.51 27.21 1.57
C LYS A 116 -10.73 28.20 2.44
N LEU A 117 -9.57 27.77 2.95
CA LEU A 117 -8.77 28.62 3.83
C LEU A 117 -8.00 29.65 3.00
N ASP A 118 -8.08 30.89 3.44
CA ASP A 118 -7.29 31.98 2.89
C ASP A 118 -5.98 32.11 3.65
N PHE A 119 -4.89 31.75 2.99
CA PHE A 119 -3.55 31.85 3.54
C PHE A 119 -2.88 33.15 3.10
N LYS A 120 -2.00 33.66 3.96
CA LYS A 120 -1.23 34.86 3.67
C LYS A 120 -0.28 34.63 2.48
N ASP A 121 0.05 35.72 1.79
CA ASP A 121 1.03 35.70 0.72
C ASP A 121 2.37 35.08 1.20
N GLY A 122 2.91 34.16 0.40
CA GLY A 122 4.15 33.41 0.71
C GLY A 122 3.92 32.04 1.36
N VAL A 123 2.69 31.64 1.66
CA VAL A 123 2.36 30.27 2.08
C VAL A 123 2.18 29.40 0.83
N SER A 124 2.84 28.24 0.80
CA SER A 124 2.65 27.27 -0.28
C SER A 124 1.28 26.60 -0.22
N GLU A 125 0.82 26.04 -1.33
CA GLU A 125 -0.35 25.16 -1.30
C GLU A 125 -0.14 24.00 -0.33
N PRO A 126 -1.13 23.68 0.52
CA PRO A 126 -1.07 22.54 1.42
C PRO A 126 -1.00 21.22 0.66
N GLU A 127 0.01 20.40 0.95
CA GLU A 127 0.19 19.07 0.39
C GLU A 127 -0.38 18.03 1.37
N LEU A 128 -1.33 17.23 0.88
CA LEU A 128 -1.93 16.15 1.64
C LEU A 128 -1.21 14.84 1.36
N THR A 129 -0.78 14.16 2.41
CA THR A 129 -0.11 12.86 2.30
C THR A 129 -0.79 11.86 3.24
N ARG A 130 -1.24 10.73 2.71
CA ARG A 130 -1.70 9.60 3.53
C ARG A 130 -0.52 8.86 4.12
N ASN A 131 -0.55 8.60 5.41
CA ASN A 131 0.37 7.69 6.07
C ASN A 131 -0.10 6.24 5.85
N SER A 132 -0.05 5.76 4.62
CA SER A 132 -0.28 4.34 4.32
C SER A 132 1.05 3.59 4.24
N MET A 133 1.01 2.29 4.53
CA MET A 133 2.18 1.42 4.31
C MET A 133 2.56 1.35 2.83
N ASP A 134 1.65 1.67 1.92
CA ASP A 134 1.88 1.74 0.47
C ASP A 134 2.65 2.98 0.02
N ALA A 135 2.76 4.01 0.88
CA ALA A 135 3.58 5.20 0.62
C ALA A 135 5.09 4.91 0.67
N PHE A 136 5.48 3.72 1.15
CA PHE A 136 6.90 3.32 1.13
C PHE A 136 7.30 2.74 -0.23
N PRO A 137 8.55 3.03 -0.69
CA PRO A 137 9.05 2.43 -1.91
C PRO A 137 9.08 0.90 -1.79
N ILE A 138 8.63 0.23 -2.85
CA ILE A 138 8.71 -1.24 -2.91
C ILE A 138 10.08 -1.71 -3.35
N VAL A 139 10.75 -0.91 -4.17
CA VAL A 139 12.10 -1.18 -4.68
C VAL A 139 12.86 0.14 -4.78
N ALA A 140 14.12 0.13 -4.39
CA ALA A 140 15.04 1.25 -4.60
C ALA A 140 16.33 0.77 -5.28
N TYR A 141 16.77 1.56 -6.25
CA TYR A 141 18.01 1.35 -6.97
C TYR A 141 18.90 2.57 -6.87
N SER A 142 20.17 2.32 -6.66
CA SER A 142 21.21 3.33 -6.72
C SER A 142 22.02 3.19 -8.00
N PHE A 143 22.17 4.28 -8.72
CA PHE A 143 22.90 4.35 -9.96
C PHE A 143 24.20 5.11 -9.77
N THR A 144 25.30 4.46 -10.09
CA THR A 144 26.64 5.04 -10.07
C THR A 144 27.21 5.05 -11.48
N ASN A 145 28.00 6.06 -11.82
CA ASN A 145 28.69 6.17 -13.10
C ASN A 145 30.17 5.78 -12.95
N LYS A 146 30.72 5.09 -13.92
CA LYS A 146 32.14 4.70 -13.94
C LYS A 146 33.09 5.90 -13.96
N ASN A 147 32.64 6.99 -14.59
CA ASN A 147 33.39 8.23 -14.78
C ASN A 147 33.06 9.30 -13.72
N ASP A 148 32.29 8.95 -12.69
CA ASP A 148 31.77 9.84 -11.66
C ASP A 148 30.95 11.04 -12.19
N ASP A 149 30.42 10.93 -13.42
CA ASP A 149 29.56 11.94 -14.07
C ASP A 149 28.10 11.80 -13.59
N LEU A 150 27.81 12.42 -12.46
CA LEU A 150 26.49 12.42 -11.85
C LEU A 150 25.47 13.20 -12.68
N LYS A 151 25.89 14.24 -13.39
CA LYS A 151 25.02 15.10 -14.19
C LYS A 151 24.46 14.35 -15.41
N THR A 152 25.34 13.70 -16.17
CA THR A 152 24.91 12.88 -17.31
C THR A 152 24.05 11.73 -16.82
N THR A 153 24.42 11.06 -15.74
CA THR A 153 23.63 9.99 -15.12
C THR A 153 22.25 10.46 -14.71
N THR A 154 22.13 11.62 -14.04
CA THR A 154 20.84 12.22 -13.69
C THR A 154 19.98 12.45 -14.93
N LYS A 155 20.57 13.03 -15.98
CA LYS A 155 19.84 13.32 -17.22
C LYS A 155 19.36 12.05 -17.92
N GLU A 156 20.21 11.05 -18.07
CA GLU A 156 19.85 9.79 -18.71
C GLU A 156 18.76 9.04 -17.95
N ILE A 157 18.83 9.01 -16.62
CA ILE A 157 17.80 8.42 -15.79
C ILE A 157 16.48 9.18 -15.96
N ASN A 158 16.50 10.50 -15.85
CA ASN A 158 15.30 11.33 -15.94
C ASN A 158 14.63 11.25 -17.33
N ASP A 159 15.44 11.29 -18.40
CA ASP A 159 14.92 11.35 -19.75
C ASP A 159 14.54 9.97 -20.32
N GLN A 160 15.22 8.89 -19.89
CA GLN A 160 15.06 7.56 -20.50
C GLN A 160 14.45 6.52 -19.54
N LEU A 161 14.80 6.54 -18.24
CA LEU A 161 14.38 5.51 -17.29
C LEU A 161 13.07 5.86 -16.59
N ILE A 162 12.97 7.06 -16.01
CA ILE A 162 11.77 7.47 -15.26
C ILE A 162 10.49 7.35 -16.07
N PRO A 163 10.42 7.85 -17.35
CA PRO A 163 9.21 7.68 -18.15
C PRO A 163 8.87 6.21 -18.42
N LYS A 164 9.88 5.35 -18.62
CA LYS A 164 9.65 3.91 -18.82
C LYS A 164 9.14 3.23 -17.56
N LEU A 165 9.62 3.61 -16.37
CA LEU A 165 9.14 3.09 -15.09
C LEU A 165 7.69 3.50 -14.83
N GLN A 166 7.32 4.72 -15.16
CA GLN A 166 5.94 5.23 -15.02
C GLN A 166 4.94 4.54 -15.96
N THR A 167 5.42 3.88 -17.05
CA THR A 167 4.53 3.08 -17.92
C THR A 167 4.31 1.65 -17.42
N VAL A 168 5.02 1.22 -16.38
CA VAL A 168 4.81 -0.10 -15.79
C VAL A 168 3.48 -0.12 -15.05
N ASP A 169 2.66 -1.12 -15.39
CA ASP A 169 1.35 -1.28 -14.74
C ASP A 169 1.50 -1.49 -13.23
N GLY A 170 0.79 -0.67 -12.46
CA GLY A 170 0.86 -0.69 -10.99
C GLY A 170 2.01 0.13 -10.38
N VAL A 171 2.81 0.84 -11.14
CA VAL A 171 3.69 1.90 -10.60
C VAL A 171 2.87 3.16 -10.39
N GLN A 172 2.86 3.66 -9.16
CA GLN A 172 2.24 4.94 -8.82
C GLN A 172 3.20 6.10 -9.12
N ASN A 173 4.45 5.96 -8.66
CA ASN A 173 5.47 6.99 -8.81
C ASN A 173 6.87 6.37 -8.85
N ALA A 174 7.78 7.03 -9.56
CA ALA A 174 9.21 6.76 -9.56
C ALA A 174 9.95 8.06 -9.19
N GLN A 175 10.47 8.12 -7.97
CA GLN A 175 11.14 9.32 -7.43
C GLN A 175 12.64 9.23 -7.58
N LEU A 176 13.24 10.35 -7.98
CA LEU A 176 14.67 10.52 -8.12
C LEU A 176 15.21 11.31 -6.93
N ASN A 177 16.28 10.83 -6.28
CA ASN A 177 16.94 11.48 -5.18
C ASN A 177 18.48 11.49 -5.40
N GLY A 178 19.17 12.51 -4.84
CA GLY A 178 20.60 12.68 -5.06
C GLY A 178 20.96 13.24 -6.42
N GLN A 179 19.97 13.77 -7.12
CA GLN A 179 20.11 14.37 -8.44
C GLN A 179 20.88 15.68 -8.36
N THR A 180 21.52 16.02 -9.50
CA THR A 180 22.11 17.32 -9.71
C THR A 180 21.19 18.15 -10.57
N THR A 181 20.71 19.27 -10.00
CA THR A 181 19.79 20.18 -10.69
C THR A 181 20.51 21.44 -11.08
N ARG A 182 20.27 21.90 -12.30
CA ARG A 182 20.83 23.16 -12.76
C ARG A 182 20.04 24.31 -12.14
N GLN A 183 20.71 25.09 -11.30
CA GLN A 183 20.09 26.21 -10.58
C GLN A 183 20.72 27.54 -11.00
N VAL A 184 19.90 28.59 -10.93
CA VAL A 184 20.34 29.96 -11.07
C VAL A 184 20.28 30.60 -9.67
N THR A 185 21.44 30.86 -9.10
CA THR A 185 21.56 31.47 -7.79
C THR A 185 21.75 32.96 -7.90
N LEU A 186 20.88 33.73 -7.25
CA LEU A 186 20.93 35.18 -7.15
C LEU A 186 21.51 35.55 -5.79
N LYS A 187 22.67 36.18 -5.77
CA LYS A 187 23.28 36.75 -4.56
C LYS A 187 23.20 38.26 -4.62
N PHE A 188 22.27 38.83 -3.85
CA PHE A 188 22.07 40.27 -3.83
C PHE A 188 23.28 41.01 -3.26
N LYS A 189 23.59 42.18 -3.85
CA LYS A 189 24.62 43.12 -3.40
C LYS A 189 23.94 44.17 -2.55
N GLN A 190 24.05 44.05 -1.22
CA GLN A 190 23.36 44.94 -0.27
C GLN A 190 23.60 46.42 -0.57
N ASN A 191 24.88 46.81 -0.81
CA ASN A 191 25.21 48.20 -1.10
C ASN A 191 24.47 48.74 -2.35
N LYS A 192 24.23 47.88 -3.36
CA LYS A 192 23.52 48.29 -4.59
C LYS A 192 22.00 48.34 -4.39
N LEU A 193 21.47 47.51 -3.53
CA LEU A 193 20.08 47.59 -3.14
C LEU A 193 19.80 48.87 -2.36
N ASP A 194 20.68 49.22 -1.39
CA ASP A 194 20.58 50.43 -0.59
C ASP A 194 20.71 51.69 -1.46
N GLU A 195 21.64 51.71 -2.42
CA GLU A 195 21.80 52.81 -3.38
C GLU A 195 20.53 52.98 -4.28
N ALA A 196 19.87 51.87 -4.61
CA ALA A 196 18.66 51.88 -5.41
C ALA A 196 17.36 52.13 -4.60
N GLY A 197 17.47 52.14 -3.27
CA GLY A 197 16.31 52.27 -2.36
C GLY A 197 15.38 51.06 -2.39
N LEU A 198 15.92 49.88 -2.72
CA LEU A 198 15.17 48.62 -2.82
C LEU A 198 15.60 47.66 -1.70
N THR A 199 14.66 46.81 -1.29
CA THR A 199 14.94 45.66 -0.44
C THR A 199 15.14 44.39 -1.27
N ALA A 200 15.74 43.37 -0.70
CA ALA A 200 15.81 42.06 -1.36
C ALA A 200 14.44 41.47 -1.67
N ASP A 201 13.49 41.69 -0.76
CA ASP A 201 12.09 41.23 -0.91
C ASP A 201 11.37 41.95 -2.07
N ASP A 202 11.65 43.24 -2.26
CA ASP A 202 11.07 43.98 -3.39
C ASP A 202 11.52 43.41 -4.74
N VAL A 203 12.82 43.10 -4.86
CA VAL A 203 13.39 42.51 -6.07
C VAL A 203 12.88 41.09 -6.27
N GLU A 204 12.77 40.29 -5.20
CA GLU A 204 12.24 38.93 -5.24
C GLU A 204 10.77 38.91 -5.70
N ASN A 205 9.92 39.77 -5.11
CA ASN A 205 8.52 39.91 -5.48
C ASN A 205 8.34 40.38 -6.92
N TYR A 206 9.19 41.28 -7.37
CA TYR A 206 9.17 41.71 -8.77
C TYR A 206 9.54 40.57 -9.73
N ILE A 207 10.58 39.79 -9.42
CA ILE A 207 10.98 38.63 -10.21
C ILE A 207 9.83 37.59 -10.23
N LYS A 208 9.23 37.29 -9.09
CA LYS A 208 8.07 36.37 -8.99
C LYS A 208 6.89 36.84 -9.87
N THR A 209 6.63 38.13 -9.85
CA THR A 209 5.55 38.73 -10.67
C THR A 209 5.91 38.70 -12.16
N ALA A 210 7.16 39.00 -12.51
CA ALA A 210 7.65 39.00 -13.89
C ALA A 210 7.71 37.58 -14.50
N THR A 211 7.86 36.54 -13.68
CA THR A 211 7.88 35.13 -14.12
C THR A 211 6.50 34.48 -14.16
N ARG A 212 5.45 35.15 -13.67
CA ARG A 212 4.10 34.61 -13.62
C ARG A 212 3.45 34.65 -15.00
N GLU A 213 2.90 33.53 -15.42
CA GLU A 213 1.99 33.51 -16.58
C GLU A 213 0.72 34.29 -16.26
N THR A 214 0.48 35.34 -17.03
CA THR A 214 -0.70 36.19 -16.83
C THR A 214 -1.67 36.03 -18.00
N PRO A 215 -2.81 35.37 -17.81
CA PRO A 215 -3.84 35.30 -18.86
C PRO A 215 -4.47 36.69 -19.04
N LEU A 216 -4.38 37.23 -20.24
CA LEU A 216 -4.98 38.52 -20.61
C LEU A 216 -6.46 38.41 -21.05
N GLY A 217 -6.98 37.17 -21.09
CA GLY A 217 -8.36 36.90 -21.51
C GLY A 217 -8.49 36.51 -22.98
N LEU A 218 -9.74 36.54 -23.47
CA LEU A 218 -10.09 36.20 -24.85
C LEU A 218 -10.05 37.44 -25.72
N PHE A 219 -9.26 37.41 -26.75
CA PHE A 219 -9.17 38.50 -27.75
C PHE A 219 -9.70 38.01 -29.08
N GLN A 220 -10.46 38.89 -29.75
CA GLN A 220 -11.05 38.63 -31.06
C GLN A 220 -10.04 38.95 -32.17
N PHE A 221 -9.58 37.92 -32.90
CA PHE A 221 -8.76 38.05 -34.07
C PHE A 221 -9.57 37.70 -35.33
N GLY A 222 -10.16 38.71 -35.94
CA GLY A 222 -11.09 38.54 -37.04
C GLY A 222 -12.37 37.80 -36.63
N LYS A 223 -12.60 36.58 -37.15
CA LYS A 223 -13.78 35.76 -36.78
C LYS A 223 -13.49 34.73 -35.68
N ASN A 224 -12.26 34.66 -35.19
CA ASN A 224 -11.84 33.67 -34.18
C ASN A 224 -11.48 34.37 -32.86
N GLU A 225 -11.96 33.82 -31.75
CA GLU A 225 -11.50 34.19 -30.42
C GLU A 225 -10.29 33.33 -30.02
N LYS A 226 -9.25 33.99 -29.51
CA LYS A 226 -8.05 33.31 -29.00
C LYS A 226 -7.73 33.81 -27.60
N SER A 227 -7.36 32.89 -26.72
CA SER A 227 -6.81 33.24 -25.41
C SER A 227 -5.40 33.81 -25.61
N LEU A 228 -5.16 34.96 -25.03
CA LEU A 228 -3.85 35.59 -24.96
C LEU A 228 -3.29 35.40 -23.56
N VAL A 229 -2.07 34.86 -23.50
CA VAL A 229 -1.34 34.66 -22.24
C VAL A 229 0.03 35.30 -22.40
N VAL A 230 0.42 36.09 -21.40
CA VAL A 230 1.79 36.61 -21.32
C VAL A 230 2.62 35.52 -20.65
N ASP A 231 3.56 34.94 -21.41
CA ASP A 231 4.54 33.98 -20.92
C ASP A 231 5.67 34.76 -20.23
N GLY A 232 5.68 34.75 -18.89
CA GLY A 232 6.72 35.40 -18.08
C GLY A 232 8.01 34.59 -17.93
N GLN A 233 8.15 33.45 -18.62
CA GLN A 233 9.33 32.58 -18.45
C GLN A 233 10.59 33.20 -19.10
N PHE A 234 11.70 33.21 -18.34
CA PHE A 234 12.99 33.61 -18.88
C PHE A 234 13.57 32.52 -19.77
N LYS A 235 13.70 32.79 -21.06
CA LYS A 235 14.24 31.84 -22.04
C LYS A 235 15.76 31.70 -21.98
N SER A 236 16.45 32.57 -21.25
CA SER A 236 17.92 32.54 -21.09
C SER A 236 18.36 33.27 -19.82
N VAL A 237 19.53 32.90 -19.32
CA VAL A 237 20.19 33.60 -18.20
C VAL A 237 20.49 35.05 -18.55
N LYS A 238 20.71 35.36 -19.85
CA LYS A 238 20.91 36.71 -20.31
C LYS A 238 19.63 37.54 -20.11
N ALA A 239 18.48 37.01 -20.49
CA ALA A 239 17.19 37.69 -20.29
C ALA A 239 16.91 38.00 -18.80
N LEU A 240 17.31 37.09 -17.90
CA LEU A 240 17.22 37.33 -16.45
C LEU A 240 18.21 38.41 -15.98
N LYS A 241 19.44 38.44 -16.52
CA LYS A 241 20.44 39.47 -16.20
C LYS A 241 20.01 40.85 -16.65
N ASP A 242 19.37 40.92 -17.80
CA ASP A 242 18.91 42.16 -18.44
C ASP A 242 17.51 42.57 -17.97
N LEU A 243 16.94 41.90 -16.95
CA LEU A 243 15.65 42.26 -16.34
C LEU A 243 15.78 43.63 -15.65
N GLU A 244 14.99 44.58 -16.11
CA GLU A 244 14.94 45.93 -15.57
C GLU A 244 14.04 45.98 -14.33
N ILE A 245 14.60 46.33 -13.18
CA ILE A 245 13.89 46.45 -11.90
C ILE A 245 13.52 47.92 -11.70
N PRO A 246 12.23 48.31 -11.59
CA PRO A 246 11.84 49.68 -11.41
C PRO A 246 12.16 50.19 -9.99
N LEU A 247 12.70 51.40 -9.88
CA LEU A 247 13.12 52.00 -8.59
C LEU A 247 11.98 52.54 -7.72
N THR A 248 10.73 52.41 -8.16
CA THR A 248 9.55 53.00 -7.51
C THR A 248 8.67 52.00 -6.77
N ILE A 249 9.19 50.80 -6.43
CA ILE A 249 8.37 49.76 -5.78
C ILE A 249 8.03 50.12 -4.31
N SER A 250 8.86 50.95 -3.64
CA SER A 250 8.74 51.22 -2.20
C SER A 250 7.69 52.28 -1.80
N GLY A 251 6.79 52.72 -2.68
CA GLY A 251 5.94 53.86 -2.40
C GLY A 251 4.43 53.66 -2.47
N GLN A 252 3.90 52.48 -2.79
CA GLN A 252 2.46 52.39 -3.11
C GLN A 252 1.64 51.40 -2.26
N SER A 253 2.07 51.15 -1.04
CA SER A 253 1.28 50.34 -0.10
C SER A 253 1.01 51.03 1.23
N GLN A 254 0.75 52.34 1.25
CA GLN A 254 0.31 52.95 2.48
C GLN A 254 -0.52 54.23 2.23
N SER A 255 -1.80 54.06 1.87
CA SER A 255 -2.81 55.06 2.23
C SER A 255 -4.20 54.43 2.17
N GLY A 256 -4.68 54.00 3.31
CA GLY A 256 -6.03 53.47 3.49
C GLY A 256 -6.31 53.05 4.93
N SER A 257 -5.60 53.66 5.89
CA SER A 257 -6.09 53.67 7.27
C SER A 257 -6.36 55.09 7.67
N SER A 258 -7.58 55.48 7.70
CA SER A 258 -8.01 56.60 8.51
C SER A 258 -8.96 56.09 9.57
N ASP A 259 -8.44 56.23 10.79
CA ASP A 259 -9.23 56.46 11.99
C ASP A 259 -10.53 57.15 11.67
N ASP A 260 -11.64 56.74 12.23
CA ASP A 260 -11.99 57.23 13.47
C ASP A 260 -13.31 56.96 14.08
N GLN A 261 -13.29 57.22 15.25
CA GLN A 261 -14.21 57.24 16.36
C GLN A 261 -15.60 57.81 16.11
N SER A 262 -16.48 57.15 16.81
CA SER A 262 -17.56 57.68 17.66
C SER A 262 -18.86 58.23 17.05
N GLY A 263 -19.87 57.59 17.45
CA GLY A 263 -20.95 58.31 18.13
C GLY A 263 -22.29 58.49 17.41
N SER A 264 -23.22 57.75 17.96
CA SER A 264 -24.64 58.14 18.21
C SER A 264 -25.65 58.29 17.09
N GLU A 265 -26.55 57.36 17.13
CA GLU A 265 -28.03 57.49 17.22
C GLU A 265 -28.82 58.44 16.29
N MET A 266 -29.82 57.81 15.77
CA MET A 266 -31.22 58.26 15.63
C MET A 266 -31.74 58.77 14.29
N SER A 267 -32.60 57.94 13.77
CA SER A 267 -33.99 58.25 13.42
C SER A 267 -34.33 58.87 12.09
N SER A 268 -35.04 58.05 11.37
CA SER A 268 -36.33 58.33 10.70
C SER A 268 -36.44 59.17 9.41
N THR A 269 -37.07 58.46 8.50
CA THR A 269 -38.15 58.94 7.56
C THR A 269 -37.83 59.91 6.44
N GLY A 270 -38.18 59.43 5.26
CA GLY A 270 -38.99 60.30 4.37
C GLY A 270 -38.41 60.53 2.98
N ASP A 271 -38.96 59.79 2.06
CA ASP A 271 -39.49 60.23 0.74
C ASP A 271 -38.74 61.17 -0.20
N ASN A 272 -38.67 60.66 -1.40
CA ASN A 272 -39.02 61.28 -2.69
C ASN A 272 -38.03 62.15 -3.48
N ALA A 273 -37.75 61.63 -4.61
CA ALA A 273 -37.91 62.22 -5.95
C ALA A 273 -36.91 63.26 -6.48
N SER A 274 -36.48 62.89 -7.67
CA SER A 274 -36.27 63.79 -8.84
C SER A 274 -34.87 64.34 -9.10
N SER A 275 -34.29 63.70 -10.13
CA SER A 275 -33.68 64.33 -11.31
C SER A 275 -32.85 65.59 -11.13
N SER A 276 -31.61 65.53 -11.48
CA SER A 276 -31.08 66.33 -12.57
C SER A 276 -29.61 66.05 -12.86
N SER A 277 -29.39 65.85 -14.12
CA SER A 277 -28.14 65.85 -14.83
C SER A 277 -27.22 67.01 -14.46
N SER A 278 -25.96 66.69 -14.17
CA SER A 278 -24.88 67.66 -14.35
C SER A 278 -23.66 66.91 -14.90
N GLN A 279 -23.54 67.09 -16.18
CA GLN A 279 -22.40 66.74 -16.97
C GLN A 279 -21.27 67.73 -16.63
N SER A 280 -20.33 67.31 -15.86
CA SER A 280 -19.06 68.03 -15.69
C SER A 280 -18.01 67.38 -16.57
N GLN A 281 -17.75 67.95 -17.70
CA GLN A 281 -16.57 67.77 -18.49
C GLN A 281 -15.34 68.12 -17.62
N MET A 282 -14.58 67.12 -17.26
CA MET A 282 -13.17 67.27 -16.91
C MET A 282 -12.34 66.70 -18.06
N SER A 283 -11.99 67.63 -18.95
CA SER A 283 -10.90 67.46 -19.86
C SER A 283 -9.60 67.33 -19.07
N ASN A 284 -9.17 66.10 -18.83
CA ASN A 284 -7.82 65.84 -18.35
C ASN A 284 -6.94 65.53 -19.56
N GLN A 285 -6.17 66.51 -19.91
CA GLN A 285 -5.05 66.47 -20.80
C GLN A 285 -4.04 65.49 -20.20
N SER A 286 -4.13 64.22 -20.59
CA SER A 286 -3.05 63.28 -20.36
C SER A 286 -1.90 63.61 -21.32
N GLN A 287 -1.05 64.52 -20.87
CA GLN A 287 0.30 64.59 -21.42
C GLN A 287 0.97 63.25 -21.09
N ALA A 288 1.07 62.37 -22.09
CA ALA A 288 1.99 61.24 -22.06
C ALA A 288 3.41 61.82 -22.04
N SER A 289 3.93 62.04 -20.85
CA SER A 289 5.37 62.12 -20.65
C SER A 289 5.92 60.72 -20.91
N ASN A 290 6.60 60.55 -22.05
CA ASN A 290 7.54 59.44 -22.25
C ASN A 290 8.74 59.57 -21.29
N GLY A 291 8.50 59.44 -19.99
CA GLY A 291 9.54 59.23 -19.00
C GLY A 291 9.67 57.74 -18.80
N GLU A 292 10.68 57.13 -19.36
CA GLU A 292 11.11 55.79 -18.92
C GLU A 292 11.21 55.87 -17.41
N MET A 293 10.47 55.01 -16.69
CA MET A 293 10.64 54.91 -15.23
C MET A 293 12.10 54.53 -14.96
N PRO A 294 12.75 55.21 -14.03
CA PRO A 294 14.13 54.86 -13.68
C PRO A 294 14.16 53.39 -13.23
N SER A 295 14.89 52.57 -13.93
CA SER A 295 15.07 51.15 -13.68
C SER A 295 16.55 50.77 -13.61
N VAL A 296 16.85 49.70 -12.97
CA VAL A 296 18.23 49.15 -12.83
C VAL A 296 18.20 47.69 -13.25
N PRO A 297 19.14 47.25 -14.12
CA PRO A 297 19.19 45.86 -14.51
C PRO A 297 19.58 44.98 -13.30
N LEU A 298 18.94 43.80 -13.20
CA LEU A 298 19.14 42.84 -12.12
C LEU A 298 20.62 42.43 -11.96
N SER A 299 21.40 42.45 -13.02
CA SER A 299 22.84 42.16 -13.00
C SER A 299 23.67 43.20 -12.18
N GLU A 300 23.18 44.41 -11.99
CA GLU A 300 23.81 45.39 -11.11
C GLU A 300 23.46 45.14 -9.64
N LEU A 301 22.19 44.72 -9.35
CA LEU A 301 21.69 44.49 -8.00
C LEU A 301 22.11 43.14 -7.44
N ALA A 302 22.36 42.13 -8.30
CA ALA A 302 22.69 40.77 -7.87
C ALA A 302 23.83 40.17 -8.71
N THR A 303 24.63 39.31 -8.07
CA THR A 303 25.53 38.41 -8.78
C THR A 303 24.78 37.16 -9.14
N ILE A 304 24.64 36.93 -10.46
CA ILE A 304 23.85 35.81 -11.00
C ILE A 304 24.84 34.71 -11.43
N THR A 305 24.83 33.61 -10.72
CA THR A 305 25.63 32.43 -11.01
C THR A 305 24.74 31.29 -11.46
N VAL A 306 25.18 30.55 -12.47
CA VAL A 306 24.53 29.32 -12.91
C VAL A 306 25.44 28.18 -12.50
N GLY A 307 24.92 27.31 -11.70
CA GLY A 307 25.65 26.16 -11.20
C GLY A 307 24.80 24.90 -11.22
N ASP A 308 25.46 23.78 -11.19
CA ASP A 308 24.80 22.51 -10.94
C ASP A 308 24.88 22.28 -9.42
N GLU A 309 23.74 22.39 -8.73
CA GLU A 309 23.65 22.15 -7.29
C GLU A 309 22.97 20.80 -7.03
N ARG A 310 23.38 20.15 -5.93
CA ARG A 310 22.79 18.90 -5.48
C ARG A 310 21.67 19.21 -4.50
N GLU A 311 20.47 18.78 -4.80
CA GLU A 311 19.34 18.89 -3.85
C GLU A 311 19.56 18.03 -2.62
N SER A 312 20.21 16.88 -2.78
CA SER A 312 20.58 15.98 -1.70
C SER A 312 21.84 15.20 -2.05
N ILE A 313 22.57 14.74 -1.03
CA ILE A 313 23.77 13.92 -1.23
C ILE A 313 23.38 12.46 -1.08
N SER A 314 23.51 11.69 -2.16
CA SER A 314 23.35 10.24 -2.15
C SER A 314 24.67 9.56 -2.52
N LYS A 315 25.05 8.55 -1.72
CA LYS A 315 26.27 7.77 -1.95
C LYS A 315 26.01 6.28 -1.82
N THR A 316 26.65 5.51 -2.68
CA THR A 316 26.63 4.04 -2.62
C THR A 316 28.05 3.52 -2.69
N ASN A 317 28.45 2.78 -1.65
CA ASN A 317 29.81 2.25 -1.49
C ASN A 317 30.90 3.34 -1.63
N GLY A 318 30.62 4.54 -1.05
CA GLY A 318 31.54 5.68 -1.05
C GLY A 318 31.55 6.52 -2.33
N LYS A 319 30.88 6.09 -3.40
CA LYS A 319 30.72 6.81 -4.67
C LYS A 319 29.45 7.64 -4.67
N ASP A 320 29.50 8.80 -5.30
CA ASP A 320 28.31 9.60 -5.55
C ASP A 320 27.33 8.83 -6.44
N ALA A 321 26.06 8.90 -6.11
CA ALA A 321 25.03 8.09 -6.76
C ALA A 321 23.70 8.85 -6.89
N VAL A 322 22.91 8.47 -7.87
CA VAL A 322 21.51 8.87 -8.02
C VAL A 322 20.64 7.71 -7.58
N ASN A 323 19.67 7.97 -6.74
CA ASN A 323 18.79 6.94 -6.21
C ASN A 323 17.39 7.07 -6.83
N VAL A 324 16.86 5.96 -7.34
CA VAL A 324 15.48 5.86 -7.87
C VAL A 324 14.68 4.99 -6.93
N GLN A 325 13.61 5.54 -6.40
CA GLN A 325 12.66 4.87 -5.53
C GLN A 325 11.35 4.65 -6.30
N ILE A 326 10.84 3.42 -6.28
CA ILE A 326 9.64 3.03 -7.01
C ILE A 326 8.54 2.73 -6.00
N MET A 327 7.43 3.44 -6.11
CA MET A 327 6.23 3.27 -5.32
C MET A 327 5.16 2.59 -6.15
N LYS A 328 4.44 1.65 -5.54
CA LYS A 328 3.31 0.96 -6.20
C LYS A 328 1.99 1.71 -5.97
N ALA A 329 1.06 1.54 -6.89
CA ALA A 329 -0.34 1.88 -6.66
C ALA A 329 -0.95 0.95 -5.60
N GLN A 330 -1.92 1.43 -4.84
CA GLN A 330 -2.50 0.73 -3.68
C GLN A 330 -2.96 -0.70 -4.01
N ASP A 331 -3.58 -0.90 -5.16
CA ASP A 331 -4.11 -2.19 -5.58
C ASP A 331 -3.14 -3.07 -6.37
N ALA A 332 -1.89 -2.62 -6.56
CA ALA A 332 -0.92 -3.32 -7.37
C ALA A 332 -0.20 -4.46 -6.62
N ASN A 333 0.19 -5.49 -7.37
CA ASN A 333 0.95 -6.62 -6.85
C ASN A 333 2.43 -6.25 -6.72
N THR A 334 2.95 -6.21 -5.49
CA THR A 334 4.34 -5.81 -5.19
C THR A 334 5.38 -6.61 -5.96
N VAL A 335 5.23 -7.94 -6.04
CA VAL A 335 6.20 -8.81 -6.72
C VAL A 335 6.20 -8.60 -8.22
N GLN A 336 5.01 -8.44 -8.81
CA GLN A 336 4.88 -8.19 -10.25
C GLN A 336 5.47 -6.84 -10.62
N VAL A 337 5.08 -5.76 -9.92
CA VAL A 337 5.58 -4.40 -10.17
C VAL A 337 7.10 -4.34 -10.01
N ALA A 338 7.65 -4.91 -8.94
CA ALA A 338 9.09 -4.94 -8.70
C ALA A 338 9.86 -5.67 -9.81
N LYS A 339 9.32 -6.80 -10.30
CA LYS A 339 9.92 -7.57 -11.39
C LYS A 339 9.87 -6.84 -12.73
N GLU A 340 8.74 -6.23 -13.06
CA GLU A 340 8.60 -5.46 -14.30
C GLU A 340 9.48 -4.21 -14.29
N ALA A 341 9.55 -3.51 -13.15
CA ALA A 341 10.45 -2.39 -12.94
C ALA A 341 11.93 -2.82 -13.07
N GLN A 342 12.31 -3.95 -12.47
CA GLN A 342 13.65 -4.51 -12.62
C GLN A 342 13.99 -4.78 -14.08
N ASN A 343 13.09 -5.36 -14.87
CA ASN A 343 13.32 -5.61 -16.28
C ASN A 343 13.61 -4.31 -17.06
N LYS A 344 12.88 -3.20 -16.73
CA LYS A 344 13.14 -1.88 -17.35
C LYS A 344 14.49 -1.31 -16.94
N ILE A 345 14.89 -1.49 -15.69
CA ILE A 345 16.19 -1.05 -15.19
C ILE A 345 17.32 -1.84 -15.83
N ASP A 346 17.18 -3.17 -15.93
CA ASP A 346 18.18 -4.03 -16.58
C ASP A 346 18.35 -3.69 -18.08
N GLU A 347 17.23 -3.39 -18.77
CA GLU A 347 17.26 -2.90 -20.16
C GLU A 347 17.99 -1.54 -20.27
N PHE A 348 17.72 -0.62 -19.33
CA PHE A 348 18.37 0.69 -19.29
C PHE A 348 19.87 0.56 -19.05
N VAL A 349 20.31 -0.23 -18.07
CA VAL A 349 21.73 -0.45 -17.76
C VAL A 349 22.46 -1.12 -18.94
N LYS A 350 21.79 -2.06 -19.63
CA LYS A 350 22.35 -2.70 -20.81
C LYS A 350 22.61 -1.73 -21.97
N ASN A 351 21.82 -0.67 -22.06
CA ASN A 351 21.96 0.35 -23.10
C ASN A 351 22.90 1.51 -22.70
N ASN A 352 23.34 1.54 -21.42
CA ASN A 352 24.18 2.58 -20.84
C ASN A 352 25.35 1.95 -20.08
N ASP A 353 26.38 1.52 -20.79
CA ASP A 353 27.50 0.72 -20.25
C ASP A 353 28.30 1.40 -19.13
N ASP A 354 28.24 2.73 -19.04
CA ASP A 354 28.92 3.51 -17.99
C ASP A 354 28.13 3.58 -16.67
N ILE A 355 26.85 3.22 -16.69
CA ILE A 355 25.96 3.26 -15.54
C ILE A 355 25.84 1.87 -14.91
N LYS A 356 26.03 1.81 -13.60
CA LYS A 356 25.79 0.60 -12.82
C LYS A 356 24.62 0.81 -11.86
N ALA A 357 23.60 -0.03 -11.95
CA ALA A 357 22.52 -0.09 -10.99
C ALA A 357 22.86 -1.07 -9.85
N THR A 358 22.59 -0.65 -8.63
CA THR A 358 22.70 -1.48 -7.43
C THR A 358 21.37 -1.43 -6.70
N LYS A 359 20.70 -2.56 -6.53
CA LYS A 359 19.46 -2.64 -5.76
C LYS A 359 19.77 -2.42 -4.30
N THR A 360 19.23 -1.37 -3.69
CA THR A 360 19.44 -0.98 -2.29
C THR A 360 18.31 -1.39 -1.38
N MET A 361 17.10 -1.55 -1.95
CA MET A 361 15.93 -2.01 -1.24
C MET A 361 15.08 -2.90 -2.16
N ASP A 362 14.55 -3.98 -1.62
CA ASP A 362 13.68 -4.92 -2.33
C ASP A 362 12.68 -5.52 -1.35
N THR A 363 11.44 -5.07 -1.38
CA THR A 363 10.35 -5.63 -0.56
C THR A 363 9.66 -6.84 -1.22
N ALA A 364 9.89 -7.06 -2.52
CA ALA A 364 9.36 -8.22 -3.24
C ALA A 364 10.10 -9.51 -2.87
N LYS A 365 11.42 -9.43 -2.61
CA LYS A 365 12.25 -10.59 -2.29
C LYS A 365 11.79 -11.36 -1.04
N PRO A 366 11.52 -10.73 0.11
CA PRO A 366 10.96 -11.43 1.28
C PRO A 366 9.63 -12.11 1.01
N ILE A 367 8.78 -11.55 0.13
CA ILE A 367 7.49 -12.15 -0.27
C ILE A 367 7.75 -13.43 -1.08
N GLU A 368 8.62 -13.36 -2.09
CA GLU A 368 9.02 -14.53 -2.90
C GLU A 368 9.63 -15.63 -2.05
N ASP A 369 10.54 -15.29 -1.14
CA ASP A 369 11.19 -16.23 -0.22
C ASP A 369 10.17 -16.88 0.73
N SER A 370 9.17 -16.14 1.18
CA SER A 370 8.07 -16.66 2.01
C SER A 370 7.17 -17.62 1.23
N LEU A 371 6.83 -17.27 -0.03
CA LEU A 371 6.10 -18.15 -0.93
C LEU A 371 6.86 -19.45 -1.19
N TYR A 372 8.15 -19.34 -1.52
CA TYR A 372 9.00 -20.50 -1.74
C TYR A 372 9.08 -21.38 -0.49
N THR A 373 9.29 -20.78 0.68
CA THR A 373 9.34 -21.47 1.97
C THR A 373 8.02 -22.18 2.27
N MET A 374 6.88 -21.54 2.01
CA MET A 374 5.56 -22.15 2.17
C MET A 374 5.42 -23.41 1.29
N VAL A 375 5.76 -23.30 0.01
CA VAL A 375 5.68 -24.44 -0.93
C VAL A 375 6.66 -25.55 -0.53
N GLU A 376 7.90 -25.20 -0.16
CA GLU A 376 8.91 -26.16 0.33
C GLU A 376 8.42 -26.89 1.58
N LYS A 377 7.91 -26.16 2.59
CA LYS A 377 7.41 -26.77 3.83
C LYS A 377 6.15 -27.61 3.60
N ALA A 378 5.27 -27.17 2.69
CA ALA A 378 4.12 -27.96 2.26
C ALA A 378 4.55 -29.27 1.60
N ALA A 379 5.52 -29.21 0.68
CA ALA A 379 6.05 -30.40 0.02
C ALA A 379 6.76 -31.34 1.01
N LEU A 380 7.62 -30.80 1.88
CA LEU A 380 8.32 -31.57 2.90
C LEU A 380 7.32 -32.23 3.88
N GLY A 381 6.36 -31.47 4.40
CA GLY A 381 5.31 -31.98 5.28
C GLY A 381 4.49 -33.09 4.61
N THR A 382 4.15 -32.90 3.34
CA THR A 382 3.46 -33.93 2.54
C THR A 382 4.29 -35.19 2.38
N ILE A 383 5.59 -35.07 2.07
CA ILE A 383 6.51 -36.21 1.94
C ILE A 383 6.62 -36.98 3.28
N VAL A 384 6.82 -36.27 4.39
CA VAL A 384 6.87 -36.85 5.72
C VAL A 384 5.55 -37.58 6.04
N ALA A 385 4.40 -36.93 5.78
CA ALA A 385 3.09 -37.55 5.96
C ALA A 385 2.93 -38.82 5.12
N ILE A 386 3.36 -38.81 3.85
CA ILE A 386 3.36 -39.98 2.97
C ILE A 386 4.16 -41.12 3.59
N ILE A 387 5.37 -40.84 4.05
CA ILE A 387 6.26 -41.85 4.65
C ILE A 387 5.60 -42.43 5.92
N VAL A 388 5.09 -41.58 6.79
CA VAL A 388 4.43 -42.02 8.04
C VAL A 388 3.18 -42.86 7.73
N ILE A 389 2.29 -42.38 6.84
CA ILE A 389 1.09 -43.13 6.47
C ILE A 389 1.44 -44.48 5.84
N LEU A 390 2.43 -44.52 4.94
CA LEU A 390 2.89 -45.76 4.32
C LEU A 390 3.49 -46.72 5.34
N LEU A 391 4.23 -46.23 6.31
CA LEU A 391 4.87 -47.05 7.36
C LEU A 391 3.80 -47.68 8.28
N PHE A 392 2.77 -46.90 8.65
CA PHE A 392 1.72 -47.33 9.58
C PHE A 392 0.62 -48.14 8.87
N LEU A 393 0.06 -47.61 7.80
CA LEU A 393 -1.11 -48.21 7.11
C LEU A 393 -0.70 -49.20 6.02
N ARG A 394 0.57 -49.13 5.54
CA ARG A 394 1.11 -50.01 4.48
C ARG A 394 0.22 -50.12 3.24
N ASN A 395 -0.53 -49.05 2.93
CA ASN A 395 -1.50 -49.03 1.85
C ASN A 395 -1.39 -47.74 1.02
N ILE A 396 -0.94 -47.84 -0.24
CA ILE A 396 -0.75 -46.72 -1.15
C ILE A 396 -2.06 -46.00 -1.44
N ARG A 397 -3.23 -46.68 -1.41
CA ARG A 397 -4.53 -46.05 -1.71
C ARG A 397 -4.96 -45.07 -0.62
N THR A 398 -4.75 -45.45 0.65
CA THR A 398 -5.04 -44.52 1.80
C THR A 398 -4.15 -43.29 1.72
N THR A 399 -2.87 -43.50 1.40
CA THR A 399 -1.92 -42.40 1.24
C THR A 399 -2.30 -41.46 0.10
N ALA A 400 -2.70 -42.01 -1.06
CA ALA A 400 -3.13 -41.17 -2.21
C ALA A 400 -4.34 -40.30 -1.89
N ILE A 401 -5.30 -40.83 -1.11
CA ILE A 401 -6.51 -40.06 -0.70
C ILE A 401 -6.10 -38.88 0.19
N SER A 402 -5.21 -39.10 1.16
CA SER A 402 -4.73 -38.06 2.07
C SER A 402 -3.92 -36.99 1.34
N ILE A 403 -3.10 -37.37 0.35
CA ILE A 403 -2.31 -36.41 -0.45
C ILE A 403 -3.21 -35.45 -1.23
N VAL A 404 -4.28 -35.95 -1.83
CA VAL A 404 -5.20 -35.11 -2.64
C VAL A 404 -5.93 -34.07 -1.79
N SER A 405 -6.19 -34.35 -0.51
CA SER A 405 -6.91 -33.43 0.37
C SER A 405 -6.11 -32.16 0.69
N ILE A 406 -4.79 -32.23 0.71
CA ILE A 406 -3.91 -31.10 1.10
C ILE A 406 -4.04 -29.94 0.11
N PRO A 407 -3.69 -30.12 -1.19
CA PRO A 407 -3.80 -29.02 -2.15
C PRO A 407 -5.24 -28.51 -2.29
N LEU A 408 -6.22 -29.43 -2.19
CA LEU A 408 -7.61 -29.04 -2.31
C LEU A 408 -8.07 -28.11 -1.18
N SER A 409 -7.68 -28.39 0.05
CA SER A 409 -7.98 -27.55 1.21
C SER A 409 -7.31 -26.17 1.11
N ILE A 410 -6.06 -26.13 0.65
CA ILE A 410 -5.35 -24.86 0.44
C ILE A 410 -6.04 -24.04 -0.66
N LEU A 411 -6.41 -24.67 -1.78
CA LEU A 411 -7.10 -23.97 -2.88
C LEU A 411 -8.46 -23.39 -2.45
N ILE A 412 -9.21 -24.12 -1.62
CA ILE A 412 -10.46 -23.60 -1.04
C ILE A 412 -10.17 -22.41 -0.14
N ALA A 413 -9.11 -22.48 0.69
CA ALA A 413 -8.71 -21.37 1.55
C ALA A 413 -8.31 -20.13 0.73
N LEU A 414 -7.57 -20.30 -0.37
CA LEU A 414 -7.21 -19.19 -1.27
C LEU A 414 -8.43 -18.57 -1.96
N ILE A 415 -9.43 -19.38 -2.34
CA ILE A 415 -10.70 -18.85 -2.84
C ILE A 415 -11.39 -18.01 -1.77
N ALA A 416 -11.46 -18.51 -0.53
CA ALA A 416 -12.11 -17.81 0.57
C ALA A 416 -11.37 -16.49 0.92
N LEU A 417 -10.03 -16.50 0.92
CA LEU A 417 -9.23 -15.29 1.12
C LEU A 417 -9.52 -14.25 0.03
N LYS A 418 -9.55 -14.68 -1.25
CA LYS A 418 -9.87 -13.78 -2.35
C LYS A 418 -11.27 -13.19 -2.25
N LEU A 419 -12.27 -14.00 -1.88
CA LEU A 419 -13.66 -13.53 -1.70
C LEU A 419 -13.82 -12.58 -0.50
N SER A 420 -12.88 -12.63 0.45
CA SER A 420 -12.84 -11.75 1.62
C SER A 420 -11.90 -10.56 1.45
N ASP A 421 -11.39 -10.34 0.25
CA ASP A 421 -10.44 -9.29 -0.13
C ASP A 421 -9.18 -9.26 0.75
N VAL A 422 -8.69 -10.45 1.12
CA VAL A 422 -7.48 -10.63 1.93
C VAL A 422 -6.30 -10.95 1.02
N SER A 423 -5.23 -10.14 1.12
CA SER A 423 -3.99 -10.32 0.37
C SER A 423 -3.12 -11.48 0.88
N LEU A 424 -2.24 -11.99 0.01
CA LEU A 424 -1.17 -12.89 0.41
C LEU A 424 0.05 -12.06 0.82
N ASN A 425 0.34 -12.06 2.11
CA ASN A 425 1.46 -11.36 2.72
C ASN A 425 2.24 -12.31 3.64
N ILE A 426 3.33 -11.86 4.23
CA ILE A 426 4.16 -12.70 5.11
C ILE A 426 3.34 -13.34 6.23
N LEU A 427 2.37 -12.61 6.79
CA LEU A 427 1.54 -13.13 7.90
C LEU A 427 0.57 -14.20 7.40
N THR A 428 -0.15 -13.96 6.30
CA THR A 428 -1.09 -14.95 5.72
C THR A 428 -0.36 -16.19 5.20
N LEU A 429 0.83 -16.03 4.60
CA LEU A 429 1.67 -17.16 4.17
C LEU A 429 2.17 -17.97 5.37
N GLY A 430 2.56 -17.29 6.46
CA GLY A 430 2.88 -17.94 7.73
C GLY A 430 1.70 -18.71 8.31
N ALA A 431 0.50 -18.11 8.29
CA ALA A 431 -0.74 -18.74 8.72
C ALA A 431 -1.06 -20.01 7.91
N LEU A 432 -0.97 -19.94 6.58
CA LEU A 432 -1.16 -21.08 5.69
C LEU A 432 -0.15 -22.19 5.97
N THR A 433 1.12 -21.84 6.22
CA THR A 433 2.18 -22.81 6.57
C THR A 433 1.85 -23.55 7.87
N ILE A 434 1.36 -22.85 8.90
CA ILE A 434 0.91 -23.45 10.16
C ILE A 434 -0.32 -24.35 9.91
N ALA A 435 -1.27 -23.89 9.11
CA ALA A 435 -2.50 -24.62 8.82
C ALA A 435 -2.25 -25.92 8.05
N ILE A 436 -1.23 -25.99 7.18
CA ILE A 436 -0.91 -27.18 6.37
C ILE A 436 -0.74 -28.43 7.25
N SER A 437 -0.03 -28.34 8.38
CA SER A 437 0.17 -29.48 9.28
C SER A 437 -1.16 -30.00 9.86
N ARG A 438 -2.09 -29.11 10.18
CA ARG A 438 -3.42 -29.46 10.72
C ARG A 438 -4.34 -30.05 9.63
N VAL A 439 -4.26 -29.50 8.40
CA VAL A 439 -5.01 -29.99 7.23
C VAL A 439 -4.69 -31.45 6.93
N ILE A 440 -3.41 -31.82 7.08
CA ILE A 440 -2.94 -33.21 6.89
C ILE A 440 -3.58 -34.13 7.93
N ASP A 441 -3.60 -33.73 9.20
CA ASP A 441 -4.08 -34.54 10.32
C ASP A 441 -5.56 -34.92 10.15
N ASP A 442 -6.43 -33.98 9.83
CA ASP A 442 -7.88 -34.22 9.68
C ASP A 442 -8.18 -35.32 8.66
N SER A 443 -7.49 -35.26 7.52
CA SER A 443 -7.66 -36.22 6.42
C SER A 443 -7.11 -37.60 6.77
N ILE A 444 -5.98 -37.66 7.48
CA ILE A 444 -5.37 -38.93 7.93
C ILE A 444 -6.33 -39.66 8.88
N VAL A 445 -6.89 -38.96 9.88
CA VAL A 445 -7.78 -39.56 10.88
C VAL A 445 -9.04 -40.17 10.20
N VAL A 446 -9.62 -39.47 9.23
CA VAL A 446 -10.80 -39.99 8.51
C VAL A 446 -10.44 -41.21 7.68
N VAL A 447 -9.38 -41.16 6.89
CA VAL A 447 -8.96 -42.29 6.02
C VAL A 447 -8.54 -43.49 6.85
N GLU A 448 -7.79 -43.26 7.94
CA GLU A 448 -7.37 -44.31 8.83
C GLU A 448 -8.55 -45.06 9.47
N ASN A 449 -9.53 -44.29 10.00
CA ASN A 449 -10.70 -44.92 10.60
C ASN A 449 -11.53 -45.72 9.60
N ILE A 450 -11.71 -45.18 8.38
CA ILE A 450 -12.39 -45.91 7.29
C ILE A 450 -11.60 -47.20 6.97
N TYR A 451 -10.26 -47.12 6.81
CA TYR A 451 -9.41 -48.25 6.50
C TYR A 451 -9.42 -49.28 7.60
N ARG A 452 -9.29 -48.87 8.87
CA ARG A 452 -9.32 -49.73 10.05
C ARG A 452 -10.60 -50.55 10.11
N ARG A 453 -11.77 -49.88 9.95
CA ARG A 453 -13.07 -50.56 9.95
C ARG A 453 -13.28 -51.46 8.75
N LEU A 454 -12.82 -51.08 7.56
CA LEU A 454 -12.83 -51.94 6.36
C LEU A 454 -11.95 -53.19 6.51
N SER A 455 -10.96 -53.14 7.38
CA SER A 455 -10.03 -54.25 7.63
C SER A 455 -10.46 -55.13 8.81
N ASP A 456 -11.51 -54.75 9.55
CA ASP A 456 -12.02 -55.50 10.69
C ASP A 456 -12.93 -56.67 10.23
N PRO A 457 -12.56 -57.93 10.52
CA PRO A 457 -13.38 -59.07 10.16
C PRO A 457 -14.72 -59.14 10.89
N LYS A 458 -14.88 -58.39 11.99
CA LYS A 458 -16.10 -58.34 12.80
C LYS A 458 -17.05 -57.22 12.39
N GLU A 459 -16.68 -56.40 11.39
CA GLU A 459 -17.50 -55.31 10.91
C GLU A 459 -18.70 -55.81 10.10
N GLU A 460 -19.90 -55.47 10.54
CA GLU A 460 -21.16 -55.90 9.90
C GLU A 460 -21.55 -54.97 8.75
N LEU A 461 -21.07 -53.72 8.78
CA LEU A 461 -21.39 -52.74 7.74
C LEU A 461 -20.47 -52.91 6.54
N SER A 462 -20.98 -52.64 5.36
CA SER A 462 -20.23 -52.70 4.11
C SER A 462 -20.50 -51.52 3.18
N GLY A 463 -19.58 -51.31 2.26
CA GLY A 463 -19.73 -50.27 1.21
C GLY A 463 -19.93 -48.87 1.76
N ASN A 464 -20.88 -48.14 1.19
CA ASN A 464 -21.11 -46.73 1.58
C ASN A 464 -21.59 -46.57 3.03
N ASN A 465 -22.32 -47.53 3.58
CA ASN A 465 -22.83 -47.47 4.96
C ASN A 465 -21.71 -47.55 5.97
N LEU A 466 -20.67 -48.35 5.72
CA LEU A 466 -19.48 -48.42 6.54
C LEU A 466 -18.74 -47.08 6.48
N VAL A 467 -18.51 -46.53 5.29
CA VAL A 467 -17.81 -45.24 5.13
C VAL A 467 -18.55 -44.10 5.85
N ILE A 468 -19.87 -44.04 5.77
CA ILE A 468 -20.70 -43.08 6.49
C ILE A 468 -20.53 -43.25 8.02
N SER A 469 -20.62 -44.48 8.51
CA SER A 469 -20.49 -44.76 9.94
C SER A 469 -19.09 -44.43 10.47
N ALA A 470 -18.05 -44.84 9.76
CA ALA A 470 -16.66 -44.56 10.12
C ALA A 470 -16.34 -43.06 10.13
N THR A 471 -16.76 -42.33 9.10
CA THR A 471 -16.55 -40.86 9.04
C THR A 471 -17.30 -40.15 10.18
N ARG A 472 -18.52 -40.59 10.48
CA ARG A 472 -19.35 -39.99 11.52
C ARG A 472 -18.75 -40.22 12.93
N GLU A 473 -18.09 -41.34 13.16
CA GLU A 473 -17.40 -41.66 14.43
C GLU A 473 -16.33 -40.64 14.77
N VAL A 474 -15.49 -40.28 13.81
CA VAL A 474 -14.37 -39.33 13.98
C VAL A 474 -14.74 -37.87 13.77
N PHE A 475 -15.93 -37.59 13.28
CA PHE A 475 -16.36 -36.21 12.97
C PHE A 475 -16.38 -35.30 14.20
N LYS A 476 -16.97 -35.75 15.33
CA LYS A 476 -17.04 -34.93 16.54
C LYS A 476 -15.65 -34.55 17.09
N PRO A 477 -14.70 -35.48 17.24
CA PRO A 477 -13.33 -35.17 17.62
C PRO A 477 -12.65 -34.16 16.68
N ILE A 478 -12.76 -34.35 15.35
CA ILE A 478 -12.16 -33.45 14.35
C ILE A 478 -12.80 -32.06 14.44
N LEU A 479 -14.13 -31.98 14.45
CA LEU A 479 -14.85 -30.72 14.57
C LEU A 479 -14.46 -29.96 15.85
N SER A 480 -14.42 -30.64 17.00
CA SER A 480 -14.02 -30.03 18.25
C SER A 480 -12.60 -29.48 18.20
N SER A 481 -11.65 -30.26 17.66
CA SER A 481 -10.25 -29.85 17.52
C SER A 481 -10.12 -28.64 16.58
N THR A 482 -10.83 -28.65 15.44
CA THR A 482 -10.84 -27.55 14.49
C THR A 482 -11.43 -26.28 15.09
N ILE A 483 -12.60 -26.40 15.78
CA ILE A 483 -13.24 -25.24 16.45
C ILE A 483 -12.33 -24.67 17.54
N VAL A 484 -11.73 -25.51 18.39
CA VAL A 484 -10.81 -25.05 19.44
C VAL A 484 -9.64 -24.28 18.83
N THR A 485 -9.05 -24.80 17.78
CA THR A 485 -7.94 -24.10 17.09
C THR A 485 -8.40 -22.76 16.50
N ILE A 486 -9.56 -22.70 15.87
CA ILE A 486 -10.11 -21.45 15.33
C ILE A 486 -10.36 -20.44 16.48
N ILE A 487 -10.97 -20.86 17.59
CA ILE A 487 -11.25 -20.00 18.73
C ILE A 487 -9.97 -19.39 19.34
N VAL A 488 -8.84 -20.10 19.30
CA VAL A 488 -7.56 -19.56 19.79
C VAL A 488 -7.07 -18.38 18.95
N PHE A 489 -7.27 -18.44 17.64
CA PHE A 489 -6.80 -17.38 16.72
C PHE A 489 -7.86 -16.32 16.41
N LEU A 490 -9.15 -16.65 16.58
CA LEU A 490 -10.26 -15.75 16.25
C LEU A 490 -10.21 -14.39 16.97
N PRO A 491 -9.80 -14.28 18.25
CA PRO A 491 -9.69 -12.99 18.93
C PRO A 491 -8.79 -11.99 18.19
N LEU A 492 -7.76 -12.46 17.50
CA LEU A 492 -6.87 -11.59 16.70
C LEU A 492 -7.61 -10.85 15.57
N ALA A 493 -8.71 -11.43 15.07
CA ALA A 493 -9.53 -10.79 14.03
C ALA A 493 -10.42 -9.65 14.57
N PHE A 494 -10.57 -9.53 15.88
CA PHE A 494 -11.42 -8.53 16.55
C PHE A 494 -10.61 -7.49 17.32
N VAL A 495 -9.29 -7.55 17.29
CA VAL A 495 -8.44 -6.51 17.86
C VAL A 495 -8.67 -5.21 17.07
N SER A 496 -8.82 -4.09 17.75
CA SER A 496 -9.01 -2.77 17.13
C SER A 496 -7.67 -2.11 16.81
N GLY A 497 -7.68 -1.20 15.84
CA GLY A 497 -6.51 -0.42 15.44
C GLY A 497 -5.55 -1.16 14.52
N SER A 498 -4.42 -0.53 14.20
CA SER A 498 -3.44 -1.01 13.22
C SER A 498 -2.93 -2.44 13.50
N VAL A 499 -2.81 -2.82 14.79
CA VAL A 499 -2.42 -4.19 15.17
C VAL A 499 -3.50 -5.19 14.76
N GLY A 500 -4.78 -4.84 14.96
CA GLY A 500 -5.90 -5.69 14.55
C GLY A 500 -5.96 -5.87 13.03
N GLU A 501 -5.77 -4.80 12.29
CA GLU A 501 -5.74 -4.85 10.82
C GLU A 501 -4.60 -5.74 10.30
N MET A 502 -3.42 -5.67 10.93
CA MET A 502 -2.30 -6.56 10.61
C MET A 502 -2.60 -8.04 10.88
N PHE A 503 -3.25 -8.37 12.00
CA PHE A 503 -3.45 -9.77 12.40
C PHE A 503 -4.78 -10.38 11.94
N ARG A 504 -5.76 -9.58 11.52
CA ARG A 504 -7.03 -10.04 10.97
C ARG A 504 -6.86 -10.97 9.76
N PRO A 505 -6.04 -10.63 8.73
CA PRO A 505 -5.73 -11.51 7.62
C PRO A 505 -5.12 -12.85 8.05
N PHE A 506 -4.22 -12.84 9.02
CA PHE A 506 -3.61 -14.02 9.60
C PHE A 506 -4.66 -14.96 10.23
N ALA A 507 -5.53 -14.41 11.08
CA ALA A 507 -6.58 -15.17 11.75
C ALA A 507 -7.57 -15.78 10.73
N LEU A 508 -7.96 -15.01 9.71
CA LEU A 508 -8.85 -15.46 8.65
C LEU A 508 -8.21 -16.56 7.80
N ALA A 509 -6.91 -16.45 7.47
CA ALA A 509 -6.21 -17.47 6.71
C ALA A 509 -6.18 -18.81 7.44
N ILE A 510 -5.92 -18.81 8.77
CA ILE A 510 -6.01 -20.02 9.59
C ILE A 510 -7.44 -20.56 9.61
N ALA A 511 -8.43 -19.71 9.89
CA ALA A 511 -9.83 -20.13 10.00
C ALA A 511 -10.34 -20.75 8.67
N PHE A 512 -10.10 -20.10 7.55
CA PHE A 512 -10.51 -20.59 6.24
C PHE A 512 -9.81 -21.90 5.86
N SER A 513 -8.51 -22.02 6.15
CA SER A 513 -7.75 -23.24 5.88
C SER A 513 -8.26 -24.44 6.69
N LEU A 514 -8.56 -24.23 7.97
CA LEU A 514 -9.09 -25.26 8.86
C LEU A 514 -10.54 -25.64 8.51
N LEU A 515 -11.39 -24.67 8.18
CA LEU A 515 -12.76 -24.95 7.69
C LEU A 515 -12.75 -25.69 6.36
N ALA A 516 -11.84 -25.32 5.44
CA ALA A 516 -11.65 -26.02 4.18
C ALA A 516 -11.22 -27.46 4.40
N SER A 517 -10.25 -27.70 5.32
CA SER A 517 -9.80 -29.04 5.72
C SER A 517 -10.95 -29.90 6.23
N LEU A 518 -11.73 -29.35 7.18
CA LEU A 518 -12.90 -30.03 7.73
C LEU A 518 -13.88 -30.40 6.61
N LEU A 519 -14.17 -29.47 5.71
CA LEU A 519 -15.11 -29.70 4.59
C LEU A 519 -14.60 -30.81 3.65
N VAL A 520 -13.32 -30.77 3.27
CA VAL A 520 -12.70 -31.78 2.42
C VAL A 520 -12.66 -33.14 3.11
N SER A 521 -12.33 -33.19 4.40
CA SER A 521 -12.23 -34.44 5.17
C SER A 521 -13.59 -35.16 5.33
N ILE A 522 -14.71 -34.41 5.36
CA ILE A 522 -16.06 -35.01 5.48
C ILE A 522 -16.78 -35.21 4.14
N THR A 523 -16.28 -34.67 3.04
CA THR A 523 -16.94 -34.77 1.72
C THR A 523 -16.08 -35.52 0.72
N VAL A 524 -14.93 -34.99 0.36
CA VAL A 524 -14.05 -35.52 -0.69
C VAL A 524 -13.35 -36.80 -0.24
N VAL A 525 -12.78 -36.80 0.95
CA VAL A 525 -12.02 -37.94 1.50
C VAL A 525 -12.89 -39.20 1.58
N PRO A 526 -14.12 -39.19 2.15
CA PRO A 526 -14.98 -40.36 2.16
C PRO A 526 -15.42 -40.81 0.76
N ALA A 527 -15.68 -39.86 -0.17
CA ALA A 527 -16.06 -40.16 -1.55
C ALA A 527 -14.93 -40.88 -2.30
N LEU A 528 -13.68 -40.40 -2.13
CA LEU A 528 -12.49 -41.05 -2.67
C LEU A 528 -12.28 -42.42 -2.02
N ALA A 529 -12.39 -42.53 -0.70
CA ALA A 529 -12.26 -43.79 0.03
C ALA A 529 -13.28 -44.83 -0.46
N SER A 530 -14.57 -44.45 -0.59
CA SER A 530 -15.60 -45.30 -1.15
C SER A 530 -15.30 -45.76 -2.58
N THR A 531 -14.63 -44.95 -3.37
CA THR A 531 -14.28 -45.29 -4.76
C THR A 531 -13.06 -46.21 -4.83
N PHE A 532 -12.01 -45.90 -4.10
CA PHE A 532 -10.76 -46.70 -4.10
C PHE A 532 -10.94 -48.06 -3.43
N PHE A 533 -11.82 -48.17 -2.44
CA PHE A 533 -12.08 -49.45 -1.71
C PHE A 533 -13.34 -50.20 -2.18
N LYS A 534 -13.98 -49.75 -3.27
CA LYS A 534 -15.22 -50.38 -3.84
C LYS A 534 -15.07 -51.91 -4.06
N LYS A 535 -13.87 -52.40 -4.40
CA LYS A 535 -13.59 -53.84 -4.61
C LYS A 535 -13.22 -54.57 -3.32
N GLY A 536 -13.42 -53.95 -2.15
CA GLY A 536 -12.93 -54.48 -0.87
C GLY A 536 -11.42 -54.50 -0.76
N ILE A 537 -10.93 -54.67 0.44
CA ILE A 537 -9.50 -54.93 0.70
C ILE A 537 -9.29 -56.42 0.56
N LYS A 538 -8.49 -56.88 -0.42
CA LYS A 538 -8.05 -58.25 -0.46
C LYS A 538 -7.15 -58.47 0.76
N LEU A 539 -7.70 -58.88 1.89
CA LEU A 539 -6.94 -59.36 3.02
C LEU A 539 -6.14 -60.53 2.54
N LYS A 540 -4.79 -60.41 2.49
CA LYS A 540 -3.94 -61.59 2.35
C LYS A 540 -4.29 -62.53 3.50
N ARG A 541 -4.77 -63.71 3.19
CA ARG A 541 -5.22 -64.77 4.12
C ARG A 541 -4.21 -65.13 5.22
N ASN A 542 -3.00 -64.54 5.15
CA ASN A 542 -1.94 -64.66 6.16
C ASN A 542 -2.08 -63.71 7.37
N SER A 543 -3.04 -62.77 7.35
CA SER A 543 -3.21 -61.81 8.46
C SER A 543 -3.91 -62.41 9.68
N GLN A 544 -4.63 -63.52 9.53
CA GLN A 544 -5.24 -64.19 10.69
C GLN A 544 -4.21 -64.80 11.67
N ARG A 545 -2.98 -65.06 11.20
CA ARG A 545 -1.87 -65.52 12.08
C ARG A 545 -1.07 -64.37 12.69
N GLN A 546 -1.33 -63.12 12.31
CA GLN A 546 -0.55 -61.96 12.76
C GLN A 546 -1.19 -61.26 13.98
N ASN A 547 -2.49 -61.50 14.24
CA ASN A 547 -3.15 -61.01 15.48
C ASN A 547 -2.70 -61.76 16.73
N ASP A 548 -2.16 -62.98 16.60
CA ASP A 548 -1.60 -63.76 17.73
C ASP A 548 -0.07 -63.63 17.91
N ARG A 549 0.62 -62.98 16.94
CA ARG A 549 2.01 -62.59 17.15
C ARG A 549 2.04 -61.30 17.95
N GLY A 550 2.28 -61.44 19.22
CA GLY A 550 2.30 -60.40 20.25
C GLY A 550 2.79 -59.05 19.78
N LEU A 551 2.18 -58.01 20.35
CA LEU A 551 2.50 -56.61 20.22
C LEU A 551 3.97 -56.39 19.83
N GLY A 552 4.23 -55.72 18.70
CA GLY A 552 5.59 -55.37 18.28
C GLY A 552 6.34 -54.64 19.41
N VAL A 553 7.66 -54.68 19.36
CA VAL A 553 8.53 -54.11 20.41
C VAL A 553 8.10 -52.68 20.80
N VAL A 554 7.73 -51.87 19.84
CA VAL A 554 7.24 -50.48 20.04
C VAL A 554 5.94 -50.44 20.86
N SER A 555 4.97 -51.30 20.53
CA SER A 555 3.68 -51.37 21.24
C SER A 555 3.83 -51.93 22.67
N LYS A 556 4.76 -52.86 22.88
CA LYS A 556 5.10 -53.37 24.24
C LYS A 556 5.75 -52.28 25.09
N SER A 557 6.67 -51.52 24.50
CA SER A 557 7.33 -50.39 25.18
C SER A 557 6.32 -49.28 25.50
N TYR A 558 5.47 -48.92 24.55
CA TYR A 558 4.41 -47.94 24.78
C TYR A 558 3.45 -48.39 25.89
N ARG A 559 3.01 -49.65 25.89
CA ARG A 559 2.14 -50.18 26.93
C ARG A 559 2.81 -50.16 28.32
N LYS A 560 4.13 -50.37 28.39
CA LYS A 560 4.89 -50.27 29.62
C LYS A 560 4.93 -48.83 30.14
N ILE A 561 5.18 -47.86 29.24
CA ILE A 561 5.21 -46.44 29.58
C ILE A 561 3.81 -45.97 30.00
N LEU A 562 2.77 -46.37 29.25
CA LEU A 562 1.38 -46.01 29.55
C LEU A 562 0.94 -46.56 30.91
N ASN A 563 1.21 -47.85 31.21
CA ASN A 563 0.89 -48.45 32.50
C ASN A 563 1.65 -47.75 33.64
N TRP A 564 2.90 -47.36 33.40
CA TRP A 564 3.68 -46.62 34.39
C TRP A 564 3.06 -45.23 34.63
N SER A 565 2.73 -44.49 33.57
CA SER A 565 2.07 -43.16 33.65
C SER A 565 0.71 -43.22 34.33
N LEU A 566 -0.12 -44.24 34.04
CA LEU A 566 -1.42 -44.43 34.68
C LEU A 566 -1.33 -44.73 36.18
N ASN A 567 -0.22 -45.39 36.58
CA ASN A 567 0.02 -45.67 38.00
C ASN A 567 0.65 -44.48 38.75
N HIS A 568 1.21 -43.51 38.03
CA HIS A 568 1.86 -42.32 38.59
C HIS A 568 1.17 -41.07 38.10
N LYS A 569 -0.12 -40.90 38.44
CA LYS A 569 -1.00 -39.81 37.95
C LYS A 569 -0.56 -38.39 38.38
N TRP A 570 0.40 -38.28 39.28
CA TRP A 570 0.91 -37.04 39.84
C TRP A 570 2.23 -36.58 39.23
N ILE A 571 2.78 -37.32 38.30
CA ILE A 571 3.92 -36.98 37.46
C ILE A 571 3.45 -36.70 36.06
#